data_f5f98a8cd259ccb52c60c73bd0709236
#
_entry.id   f5f98a8cd259ccb52c60c73bd0709236
#
_cell.length_a   1.000
_cell.length_b   1.000
_cell.length_c   1.000
_cell.angle_alpha   90.00
_cell.angle_beta   90.00
_cell.angle_gamma   90.00
#
_symmetry.space_group_name_H-M   'P 1'
#
loop_
_entity.id
_entity.type
_entity.pdbx_description
1 polymer ?
#
loop_
_entity_poly.entity_id
_entity_poly.type
_entity_poly.pdbx_seq_one_letter_code
_entity_poly.pdbx_strand_id
1 'polypeptide(L)' 'MAAERSIRASDQDRESAAESLSEAYAVGRLSREELHERAAAAYSAKTWGELLFDA' A
#
# COMPACT_ATOMS: atom_id res chain seq x y z
N MET A 1 -14.65 -9.13 0.84
CA MET A 1 -14.77 -10.53 0.47
C MET A 1 -13.39 -11.18 0.35
N ALA A 2 -13.31 -12.42 0.78
CA ALA A 2 -12.03 -13.13 0.76
C ALA A 2 -11.47 -13.26 -0.65
N ALA A 3 -12.33 -13.46 -1.65
CA ALA A 3 -11.89 -13.60 -3.04
C ALA A 3 -11.16 -12.36 -3.55
N GLU A 4 -11.62 -11.17 -3.14
CA GLU A 4 -10.99 -9.92 -3.56
C GLU A 4 -9.60 -9.78 -2.96
N ARG A 5 -9.43 -10.23 -1.74
CA ARG A 5 -8.16 -10.11 -1.05
C ARG A 5 -7.10 -11.04 -1.61
N SER A 6 -7.50 -12.09 -2.32
CA SER A 6 -6.56 -13.03 -2.92
C SER A 6 -6.21 -12.70 -4.36
N ILE A 7 -6.80 -11.65 -4.94
CA ILE A 7 -6.43 -11.20 -6.28
C ILE A 7 -4.99 -10.70 -6.24
N ARG A 8 -4.21 -11.10 -7.23
CA ARG A 8 -2.82 -10.69 -7.31
C ARG A 8 -2.71 -9.20 -7.63
N ALA A 9 -1.86 -8.52 -6.90
CA ALA A 9 -1.60 -7.11 -7.15
C ALA A 9 -0.72 -6.95 -8.38
N SER A 10 -1.09 -6.03 -9.26
CA SER A 10 -0.28 -5.67 -10.41
C SER A 10 0.75 -4.61 -9.99
N ASP A 11 1.70 -4.34 -10.87
CA ASP A 11 2.66 -3.25 -10.64
C ASP A 11 1.93 -1.93 -10.48
N GLN A 12 0.88 -1.71 -11.26
CA GLN A 12 0.09 -0.50 -11.18
C GLN A 12 -0.65 -0.40 -9.84
N ASP A 13 -1.14 -1.52 -9.33
CA ASP A 13 -1.80 -1.55 -8.03
C ASP A 13 -0.82 -1.15 -6.93
N ARG A 14 0.39 -1.67 -6.98
CA ARG A 14 1.41 -1.34 -6.01
C ARG A 14 1.82 0.13 -6.09
N GLU A 15 1.94 0.65 -7.30
CA GLU A 15 2.26 2.06 -7.50
C GLU A 15 1.16 2.97 -6.97
N SER A 16 -0.10 2.61 -7.20
CA SER A 16 -1.22 3.38 -6.69
C SER A 16 -1.23 3.40 -5.17
N ALA A 17 -0.92 2.28 -4.54
CA ALA A 17 -0.83 2.22 -3.09
C ALA A 17 0.29 3.11 -2.57
N ALA A 18 1.45 3.09 -3.23
CA ALA A 18 2.57 3.93 -2.85
C ALA A 18 2.25 5.41 -2.99
N GLU A 19 1.53 5.80 -4.04
CA GLU A 19 1.11 7.18 -4.23
C GLU A 19 0.17 7.64 -3.12
N SER A 20 -0.77 6.78 -2.72
CA SER A 20 -1.69 7.09 -1.63
C SER A 20 -0.94 7.31 -0.32
N LEU A 21 0.10 6.52 -0.08
CA LEU A 21 0.93 6.67 1.11
C LEU A 21 1.70 7.98 1.08
N SER A 22 2.23 8.35 -0.09
CA SER A 22 2.95 9.62 -0.23
C SER A 22 2.03 10.80 0.02
N GLU A 23 0.80 10.72 -0.45
CA GLU A 23 -0.19 11.75 -0.20
C GLU A 23 -0.52 11.86 1.28
N ALA A 24 -0.69 10.73 1.95
CA ALA A 24 -0.96 10.72 3.38
C ALA A 24 0.19 11.35 4.16
N TYR A 25 1.42 11.12 3.74
CA TYR A 25 2.57 11.75 4.35
C TYR A 25 2.54 13.27 4.13
N ALA A 26 2.24 13.70 2.91
CA ALA A 26 2.22 15.11 2.57
C ALA A 26 1.21 15.91 3.39
N VAL A 27 0.08 15.30 3.75
CA VAL A 27 -0.94 15.97 4.56
C VAL A 27 -0.78 15.69 6.05
N GLY A 28 0.30 15.05 6.45
CA GLY A 28 0.62 14.87 7.86
C GLY A 28 -0.05 13.68 8.55
N ARG A 29 -0.62 12.76 7.79
CA ARG A 29 -1.27 11.57 8.37
C ARG A 29 -0.29 10.44 8.70
N LEU A 30 0.85 10.44 8.04
CA LEU A 30 1.89 9.45 8.26
C LEU A 30 3.19 10.16 8.60
N SER A 31 3.98 9.57 9.48
CA SER A 31 5.33 10.01 9.71
C SER A 31 6.22 9.50 8.57
N ARG A 32 7.43 10.04 8.48
CA ARG A 32 8.39 9.61 7.47
C ARG A 32 8.73 8.13 7.61
N GLU A 33 8.90 7.67 8.84
CA GLU A 33 9.20 6.27 9.11
C GLU A 33 8.06 5.37 8.71
N GLU A 34 6.83 5.77 9.04
CA GLU A 34 5.64 5.01 8.65
C GLU A 34 5.50 4.94 7.14
N LEU A 35 5.74 6.06 6.46
CA LEU A 35 5.70 6.08 5.01
C LEU A 35 6.69 5.08 4.43
N HIS A 36 7.90 5.07 4.95
CA HIS A 36 8.95 4.19 4.47
C HIS A 36 8.58 2.72 4.65
N GLU A 37 8.10 2.37 5.82
CA GLU A 37 7.70 1.00 6.12
C GLU A 37 6.54 0.54 5.25
N ARG A 38 5.54 1.36 5.12
CA ARG A 38 4.35 1.00 4.35
C ARG A 38 4.59 0.97 2.87
N ALA A 39 5.43 1.86 2.37
CA ALA A 39 5.83 1.83 0.96
C ALA A 39 6.58 0.55 0.63
N ALA A 40 7.49 0.13 1.50
CA ALA A 40 8.22 -1.11 1.29
C ALA A 40 7.27 -2.31 1.28
N ALA A 41 6.29 -2.32 2.18
CA ALA A 41 5.28 -3.37 2.22
C ALA A 41 4.43 -3.37 0.96
N ALA A 42 4.05 -2.20 0.46
CA ALA A 42 3.25 -2.08 -0.75
C ALA A 42 4.00 -2.61 -1.97
N TYR A 43 5.28 -2.26 -2.09
CA TYR A 43 6.07 -2.73 -3.24
C TYR A 43 6.33 -4.23 -3.22
N SER A 44 6.30 -4.86 -2.06
CA SER A 44 6.48 -6.30 -1.95
C SER A 44 5.16 -7.06 -1.90
N ALA A 45 4.04 -6.38 -1.90
CA ALA A 45 2.73 -7.02 -1.82
C ALA A 45 2.45 -7.86 -3.06
N LYS A 46 1.95 -9.05 -2.85
CA LYS A 46 1.61 -9.97 -3.93
C LYS A 46 0.12 -10.03 -4.20
N THR A 47 -0.70 -9.62 -3.25
CA THR A 47 -2.15 -9.65 -3.38
C THR A 47 -2.76 -8.34 -2.90
N TRP A 48 -4.01 -8.11 -3.28
CA TRP A 48 -4.75 -6.95 -2.81
C TRP A 48 -4.89 -6.95 -1.29
N GLY A 49 -5.02 -8.14 -0.69
CA GLY A 49 -5.11 -8.23 0.76
C GLY A 49 -3.88 -7.66 1.44
N GLU A 50 -2.71 -7.90 0.87
CA GLU A 50 -1.47 -7.35 1.40
C GLU A 50 -1.38 -5.84 1.20
N LEU A 51 -1.85 -5.35 0.05
CA LEU A 51 -1.86 -3.90 -0.21
C LEU A 51 -2.79 -3.16 0.75
N LEU A 52 -3.92 -3.76 1.10
CA LEU A 52 -4.92 -3.15 1.96
C LEU A 52 -4.67 -3.37 3.43
N PHE A 53 -3.66 -4.14 3.75
CA PHE A 53 -3.32 -4.50 5.12
C PHE A 53 -3.22 -3.29 6.04
N ASP A 54 -2.61 -2.22 5.59
CA ASP A 54 -2.39 -1.03 6.41
C ASP A 54 -3.48 0.03 6.27
N ALA A 55 -4.48 -0.29 5.49
CA ALA A 55 -5.61 0.63 5.36
C ALA A 55 -6.51 0.51 6.58
#